data_739b076f1a282c233ee5dbacbaf4da10
#
_entry.id   739b076f1a282c233ee5dbacbaf4da10
#
_cell.length_a   1.000
_cell.length_b   1.000
_cell.length_c   1.000
_cell.angle_alpha   90.00
_cell.angle_beta   90.00
_cell.angle_gamma   90.00
#
_symmetry.space_group_name_H-M   'P 1'
#
loop_
_entity.id
_entity.type
_entity.pdbx_description
1 polymer ?
#
loop_
_entity_poly.entity_id
_entity_poly.type
_entity_poly.pdbx_seq_one_letter_code
_entity_poly.pdbx_strand_id
1 'polypeptide(L)'
;MRVDMKFTFSDLTSSLPTSGSLVLPVLAERTLTPAGTELDGKTGGTLTRAMAANKFSGKADEVLTIVAPGGVDLDHIVLVGLGKPEQVTDLILQDAGGAIVAALGKNAAEASVVVEQAAGVALEPSAMAAEIAFGALLRSYRFDKYRTKEKPEAKPALQAVSLLTKGADAAEKLFADREAVASGVFLTRDVVSEPANILYPRTLADRCLELSDLG
;
A
#
# COMPACT_ATOMS: atom_id res chain seq x y z
N MET A 1 17.39 2.91 12.20
CA MET A 1 17.42 3.08 10.71
C MET A 1 15.99 2.86 10.24
N ARG A 2 15.29 3.90 9.83
CA ARG A 2 13.94 3.73 9.25
C ARG A 2 14.05 2.82 8.04
N VAL A 3 13.14 1.88 7.89
CA VAL A 3 12.95 1.22 6.61
C VAL A 3 12.24 2.24 5.73
N ASP A 4 13.00 2.96 4.92
CA ASP A 4 12.45 3.91 3.96
C ASP A 4 11.84 3.08 2.82
N MET A 5 10.54 2.81 2.92
CA MET A 5 9.80 2.19 1.83
C MET A 5 9.79 3.16 0.64
N LYS A 6 10.23 2.68 -0.50
CA LYS A 6 10.27 3.48 -1.74
C LYS A 6 8.94 3.37 -2.48
N PHE A 7 8.46 4.51 -2.94
CA PHE A 7 7.29 4.58 -3.82
C PHE A 7 7.69 5.09 -5.19
N THR A 8 7.17 4.47 -6.23
CA THR A 8 7.33 4.92 -7.62
C THR A 8 5.97 4.95 -8.28
N PHE A 9 5.78 5.93 -9.15
CA PHE A 9 4.56 6.10 -9.92
C PHE A 9 4.91 5.98 -11.40
N SER A 10 4.16 5.18 -12.13
CA SER A 10 4.37 4.97 -13.56
C SER A 10 3.02 4.86 -14.26
N ASP A 11 2.97 5.32 -15.51
CA ASP A 11 1.75 5.17 -16.29
C ASP A 11 1.46 3.69 -16.54
N LEU A 12 0.22 3.33 -16.32
CA LEU A 12 -0.26 1.99 -16.62
C LEU A 12 -0.19 1.76 -18.14
N THR A 13 0.70 0.90 -18.55
CA THR A 13 0.85 0.48 -19.95
C THR A 13 -0.14 -0.62 -20.31
N SER A 14 -0.20 -0.98 -21.60
CA SER A 14 -1.05 -2.08 -22.07
C SER A 14 -0.63 -3.47 -21.56
N SER A 15 0.50 -3.60 -20.87
CA SER A 15 0.97 -4.86 -20.31
C SER A 15 1.13 -4.76 -18.79
N LEU A 16 0.52 -5.71 -18.08
CA LEU A 16 0.71 -5.87 -16.64
C LEU A 16 2.10 -6.45 -16.32
N PRO A 17 2.64 -6.20 -15.11
CA PRO A 17 3.83 -6.89 -14.62
C PRO A 17 3.68 -8.40 -14.75
N THR A 18 4.74 -9.07 -15.20
CA THR A 18 4.74 -10.51 -15.46
C THR A 18 5.43 -11.33 -14.38
N SER A 19 6.09 -10.68 -13.41
CA SER A 19 6.81 -11.33 -12.30
C SER A 19 6.65 -10.55 -11.00
N GLY A 20 6.98 -11.16 -9.87
CA GLY A 20 6.89 -10.57 -8.53
C GLY A 20 5.47 -10.56 -7.98
N SER A 21 5.14 -9.55 -7.18
CA SER A 21 3.84 -9.44 -6.51
C SER A 21 2.98 -8.36 -7.16
N LEU A 22 1.78 -8.73 -7.60
CA LEU A 22 0.81 -7.83 -8.23
C LEU A 22 -0.41 -7.65 -7.33
N VAL A 23 -0.79 -6.40 -7.12
CA VAL A 23 -1.96 -6.03 -6.32
C VAL A 23 -3.03 -5.42 -7.20
N LEU A 24 -4.26 -5.89 -7.04
CA LEU A 24 -5.42 -5.46 -7.79
C LEU A 24 -6.55 -5.05 -6.84
N PRO A 25 -7.06 -3.82 -6.92
CA PRO A 25 -8.29 -3.44 -6.26
C PRO A 25 -9.50 -4.19 -6.85
N VAL A 26 -10.44 -4.53 -5.97
CA VAL A 26 -11.69 -5.20 -6.34
C VAL A 26 -12.85 -4.46 -5.67
N LEU A 27 -13.88 -4.14 -6.43
CA LEU A 27 -15.08 -3.52 -5.89
C LEU A 27 -16.06 -4.59 -5.34
N ALA A 28 -17.07 -4.12 -4.60
CA ALA A 28 -18.13 -4.98 -4.09
C ALA A 28 -18.71 -5.89 -5.19
N GLU A 29 -19.30 -7.01 -4.76
CA GLU A 29 -19.85 -8.04 -5.66
C GLU A 29 -18.78 -8.70 -6.54
N ARG A 30 -17.52 -8.69 -6.09
CA ARG A 30 -16.36 -9.26 -6.80
C ARG A 30 -16.09 -8.61 -8.14
N THR A 31 -16.43 -7.33 -8.28
CA THR A 31 -16.25 -6.61 -9.54
C THR A 31 -14.76 -6.32 -9.74
N LEU A 32 -14.19 -6.98 -10.73
CA LEU A 32 -12.80 -6.78 -11.15
C LEU A 32 -12.66 -5.51 -12.00
N THR A 33 -11.52 -4.84 -11.89
CA THR A 33 -11.10 -3.80 -12.83
C THR A 33 -10.74 -4.43 -14.20
N PRO A 34 -10.54 -3.62 -15.26
CA PRO A 34 -10.09 -4.14 -16.56
C PRO A 34 -8.81 -4.99 -16.44
N ALA A 35 -7.81 -4.54 -15.70
CA ALA A 35 -6.59 -5.29 -15.43
C ALA A 35 -6.85 -6.60 -14.68
N GLY A 36 -7.75 -6.57 -13.70
CA GLY A 36 -8.17 -7.77 -12.98
C GLY A 36 -8.86 -8.78 -13.87
N THR A 37 -9.72 -8.32 -14.78
CA THR A 37 -10.43 -9.18 -15.75
C THR A 37 -9.45 -9.80 -16.76
N GLU A 38 -8.50 -9.02 -17.26
CA GLU A 38 -7.44 -9.51 -18.14
C GLU A 38 -6.60 -10.59 -17.45
N LEU A 39 -6.17 -10.34 -16.20
CA LEU A 39 -5.37 -11.29 -15.44
C LEU A 39 -6.16 -12.56 -15.10
N ASP A 40 -7.44 -12.44 -14.76
CA ASP A 40 -8.30 -13.61 -14.53
C ASP A 40 -8.41 -14.50 -15.77
N GLY A 41 -8.53 -13.89 -16.96
CA GLY A 41 -8.48 -14.60 -18.24
C GLY A 41 -7.14 -15.32 -18.45
N LYS A 42 -6.01 -14.65 -18.24
CA LYS A 42 -4.66 -15.23 -18.39
C LYS A 42 -4.40 -16.39 -17.41
N THR A 43 -4.98 -16.35 -16.23
CA THR A 43 -4.86 -17.39 -15.21
C THR A 43 -5.97 -18.45 -15.28
N GLY A 44 -6.77 -18.45 -16.35
CA GLY A 44 -7.87 -19.42 -16.55
C GLY A 44 -8.96 -19.35 -15.48
N GLY A 45 -9.34 -18.14 -15.04
CA GLY A 45 -10.38 -17.90 -14.05
C GLY A 45 -9.93 -18.14 -12.59
N THR A 46 -8.64 -18.05 -12.32
CA THR A 46 -8.11 -18.31 -10.98
C THR A 46 -8.57 -17.28 -9.95
N LEU A 47 -8.64 -15.99 -10.32
CA LEU A 47 -9.08 -14.93 -9.41
C LEU A 47 -10.54 -15.15 -9.01
N THR A 48 -11.41 -15.37 -10.00
CA THR A 48 -12.84 -15.62 -9.78
C THR A 48 -13.07 -16.85 -8.89
N ARG A 49 -12.36 -17.96 -9.14
CA ARG A 49 -12.44 -19.16 -8.30
C ARG A 49 -11.93 -18.93 -6.88
N ALA A 50 -10.80 -18.23 -6.75
CA ALA A 50 -10.23 -17.92 -5.44
C ALA A 50 -11.14 -17.02 -4.60
N MET A 51 -11.73 -15.99 -5.18
CA MET A 51 -12.72 -15.13 -4.52
C MET A 51 -13.94 -15.93 -4.06
N ALA A 52 -14.43 -16.86 -4.89
CA ALA A 52 -15.57 -17.70 -4.52
C ALA A 52 -15.23 -18.64 -3.35
N ALA A 53 -14.10 -19.34 -3.43
CA ALA A 53 -13.65 -20.31 -2.42
C ALA A 53 -13.39 -19.66 -1.05
N ASN A 54 -12.85 -18.44 -1.04
CA ASN A 54 -12.53 -17.70 0.19
C ASN A 54 -13.68 -16.80 0.67
N LYS A 55 -14.84 -16.81 0.01
CA LYS A 55 -15.97 -15.93 0.29
C LYS A 55 -15.60 -14.44 0.24
N PHE A 56 -14.52 -14.11 -0.45
CA PHE A 56 -14.13 -12.72 -0.70
C PHE A 56 -15.21 -12.06 -1.56
N SER A 57 -15.70 -10.91 -1.12
CA SER A 57 -16.81 -10.21 -1.78
C SER A 57 -16.43 -8.86 -2.35
N GLY A 58 -15.19 -8.41 -2.12
CA GLY A 58 -14.70 -7.09 -2.52
C GLY A 58 -15.14 -5.97 -1.58
N LYS A 59 -15.64 -6.28 -0.37
CA LYS A 59 -15.90 -5.27 0.66
C LYS A 59 -14.59 -4.60 1.07
N ALA A 60 -14.69 -3.35 1.54
CA ALA A 60 -13.57 -2.68 2.20
C ALA A 60 -13.00 -3.60 3.31
N ASP A 61 -11.70 -3.51 3.54
CA ASP A 61 -10.93 -4.32 4.50
C ASP A 61 -10.77 -5.82 4.15
N GLU A 62 -11.40 -6.33 3.10
CA GLU A 62 -11.13 -7.69 2.63
C GLU A 62 -9.84 -7.76 1.83
N VAL A 63 -8.99 -8.74 2.16
CA VAL A 63 -7.76 -9.05 1.40
C VAL A 63 -7.70 -10.53 1.09
N LEU A 64 -7.35 -10.86 -0.13
CA LEU A 64 -7.13 -12.23 -0.57
C LEU A 64 -5.80 -12.35 -1.30
N THR A 65 -4.91 -13.18 -0.77
CA THR A 65 -3.61 -13.47 -1.39
C THR A 65 -3.65 -14.82 -2.10
N ILE A 66 -3.28 -14.82 -3.37
CA ILE A 66 -3.12 -16.03 -4.21
C ILE A 66 -1.61 -16.18 -4.42
N VAL A 67 -1.06 -17.32 -4.01
CA VAL A 67 0.36 -17.63 -4.09
C VAL A 67 0.62 -18.51 -5.31
N ALA A 68 1.67 -18.19 -6.07
CA ALA A 68 2.11 -18.93 -7.25
C ALA A 68 0.97 -19.28 -8.21
N PRO A 69 0.22 -18.27 -8.73
CA PRO A 69 -0.92 -18.51 -9.59
C PRO A 69 -0.49 -19.17 -10.90
N GLY A 70 -1.24 -20.19 -11.33
CA GLY A 70 -0.97 -20.84 -12.62
C GLY A 70 -1.22 -19.91 -13.82
N GLY A 71 -0.46 -20.10 -14.91
CA GLY A 71 -0.62 -19.36 -16.17
C GLY A 71 0.10 -18.02 -16.26
N VAL A 72 0.76 -17.60 -15.17
CA VAL A 72 1.59 -16.38 -15.11
C VAL A 72 2.80 -16.64 -14.19
N ASP A 73 3.86 -15.85 -14.36
CA ASP A 73 5.10 -15.96 -13.59
C ASP A 73 5.12 -14.94 -12.42
N LEU A 74 3.97 -14.81 -11.74
CA LEU A 74 3.82 -13.97 -10.55
C LEU A 74 4.01 -14.82 -9.29
N ASP A 75 4.73 -14.28 -8.30
CA ASP A 75 4.85 -14.90 -6.99
C ASP A 75 3.54 -14.80 -6.20
N HIS A 76 2.91 -13.62 -6.26
CA HIS A 76 1.67 -13.34 -5.54
C HIS A 76 0.72 -12.49 -6.39
N ILE A 77 -0.58 -12.78 -6.28
CA ILE A 77 -1.64 -11.85 -6.64
C ILE A 77 -2.38 -11.51 -5.35
N VAL A 78 -2.46 -10.21 -5.03
CA VAL A 78 -3.21 -9.73 -3.87
C VAL A 78 -4.43 -8.96 -4.35
N LEU A 79 -5.61 -9.43 -3.98
CA LEU A 79 -6.86 -8.74 -4.22
C LEU A 79 -7.23 -7.95 -2.97
N VAL A 80 -7.52 -6.65 -3.13
CA VAL A 80 -7.88 -5.74 -2.03
C VAL A 80 -9.26 -5.17 -2.30
N GLY A 81 -10.19 -5.40 -1.38
CA GLY A 81 -11.56 -4.91 -1.47
C GLY A 81 -11.64 -3.41 -1.20
N LEU A 82 -12.34 -2.68 -2.07
CA LEU A 82 -12.61 -1.25 -1.90
C LEU A 82 -14.08 -0.96 -1.54
N GLY A 83 -14.92 -2.00 -1.49
CA GLY A 83 -16.34 -1.81 -1.20
C GLY A 83 -17.14 -1.34 -2.40
N LYS A 84 -18.27 -0.66 -2.15
CA LYS A 84 -19.14 -0.14 -3.21
C LYS A 84 -18.50 1.08 -3.88
N PRO A 85 -18.59 1.22 -5.21
CA PRO A 85 -17.96 2.30 -5.96
C PRO A 85 -18.26 3.70 -5.41
N GLU A 86 -19.53 3.95 -5.07
CA GLU A 86 -20.02 5.24 -4.56
C GLU A 86 -19.57 5.56 -3.13
N GLN A 87 -18.97 4.60 -2.44
CA GLN A 87 -18.47 4.73 -1.05
C GLN A 87 -16.96 4.80 -0.98
N VAL A 88 -16.25 4.67 -2.10
CA VAL A 88 -14.78 4.76 -2.12
C VAL A 88 -14.36 6.19 -1.74
N THR A 89 -13.61 6.30 -0.66
CA THR A 89 -13.09 7.55 -0.09
C THR A 89 -11.58 7.45 0.10
N ASP A 90 -10.94 8.59 0.36
CA ASP A 90 -9.50 8.65 0.68
C ASP A 90 -9.15 7.68 1.82
N LEU A 91 -9.98 7.60 2.87
CA LEU A 91 -9.75 6.73 4.02
C LEU A 91 -9.76 5.24 3.63
N ILE A 92 -10.72 4.79 2.80
CA ILE A 92 -10.78 3.41 2.31
C ILE A 92 -9.53 3.08 1.49
N LEU A 93 -9.05 4.03 0.69
CA LEU A 93 -7.82 3.84 -0.10
C LEU A 93 -6.57 3.77 0.78
N GLN A 94 -6.50 4.59 1.82
CA GLN A 94 -5.42 4.53 2.83
C GLN A 94 -5.44 3.19 3.58
N ASP A 95 -6.61 2.72 3.99
CA ASP A 95 -6.76 1.41 4.64
C ASP A 95 -6.34 0.28 3.70
N ALA A 96 -6.72 0.35 2.42
CA ALA A 96 -6.26 -0.59 1.39
C ALA A 96 -4.73 -0.60 1.24
N GLY A 97 -4.08 0.57 1.24
CA GLY A 97 -2.62 0.69 1.25
C GLY A 97 -1.98 0.02 2.46
N GLY A 98 -2.54 0.25 3.64
CA GLY A 98 -2.13 -0.41 4.88
C GLY A 98 -2.28 -1.93 4.83
N ALA A 99 -3.38 -2.42 4.26
CA ALA A 99 -3.69 -3.83 4.09
C ALA A 99 -2.71 -4.54 3.13
N ILE A 100 -2.30 -3.86 2.03
CA ILE A 100 -1.27 -4.34 1.10
C ILE A 100 0.05 -4.61 1.84
N VAL A 101 0.51 -3.65 2.63
CA VAL A 101 1.76 -3.81 3.42
C VAL A 101 1.62 -4.94 4.44
N ALA A 102 0.45 -5.12 5.05
CA ALA A 102 0.21 -6.21 5.98
C ALA A 102 0.26 -7.59 5.30
N ALA A 103 -0.30 -7.70 4.08
CA ALA A 103 -0.35 -8.94 3.32
C ALA A 103 1.02 -9.36 2.77
N LEU A 104 1.79 -8.40 2.26
CA LEU A 104 3.06 -8.66 1.55
C LEU A 104 4.30 -8.42 2.39
N GLY A 105 4.19 -7.73 3.52
CA GLY A 105 5.32 -7.18 4.27
C GLY A 105 6.42 -8.18 4.66
N LYS A 106 6.12 -9.48 4.72
CA LYS A 106 7.10 -10.55 5.00
C LYS A 106 7.42 -11.44 3.81
N ASN A 107 6.62 -11.38 2.77
CA ASN A 107 6.62 -12.37 1.70
C ASN A 107 7.13 -11.84 0.37
N ALA A 108 7.26 -10.53 0.22
CA ALA A 108 7.72 -9.88 -1.00
C ALA A 108 8.66 -8.72 -0.68
N ALA A 109 9.69 -8.53 -1.50
CA ALA A 109 10.57 -7.37 -1.42
C ALA A 109 9.97 -6.15 -2.14
N GLU A 110 9.21 -6.40 -3.19
CA GLU A 110 8.61 -5.40 -4.06
C GLU A 110 7.17 -5.79 -4.41
N ALA A 111 6.33 -4.79 -4.66
CA ALA A 111 4.96 -4.98 -5.11
C ALA A 111 4.58 -3.94 -6.16
N SER A 112 3.81 -4.36 -7.16
CA SER A 112 3.17 -3.48 -8.14
C SER A 112 1.68 -3.40 -7.84
N VAL A 113 1.15 -2.20 -7.69
CA VAL A 113 -0.29 -1.94 -7.44
C VAL A 113 -0.88 -1.29 -8.68
N VAL A 114 -1.85 -1.94 -9.30
CA VAL A 114 -2.57 -1.38 -10.45
C VAL A 114 -3.75 -0.55 -9.95
N VAL A 115 -3.80 0.72 -10.34
CA VAL A 115 -4.87 1.64 -9.96
C VAL A 115 -5.52 2.20 -11.23
N GLU A 116 -6.71 1.71 -11.53
CA GLU A 116 -7.48 2.08 -12.71
C GLU A 116 -8.77 2.80 -12.33
N GLN A 117 -9.30 3.57 -13.28
CA GLN A 117 -10.65 4.10 -13.14
C GLN A 117 -11.65 2.94 -13.12
N ALA A 118 -12.45 2.88 -12.10
CA ALA A 118 -13.55 1.92 -12.00
C ALA A 118 -14.91 2.63 -12.13
N ALA A 119 -15.85 1.97 -12.77
CA ALA A 119 -17.19 2.53 -12.99
C ALA A 119 -17.86 2.86 -11.64
N GLY A 120 -18.36 4.09 -11.51
CA GLY A 120 -19.05 4.58 -10.31
C GLY A 120 -18.13 5.10 -9.21
N VAL A 121 -16.81 5.01 -9.34
CA VAL A 121 -15.86 5.65 -8.44
C VAL A 121 -15.63 7.09 -8.90
N ALA A 122 -15.83 8.06 -7.99
CA ALA A 122 -15.73 9.49 -8.31
C ALA A 122 -14.29 10.01 -8.30
N LEU A 123 -13.37 9.32 -7.63
CA LEU A 123 -11.98 9.72 -7.51
C LEU A 123 -11.18 9.39 -8.77
N GLU A 124 -10.30 10.29 -9.17
CA GLU A 124 -9.38 10.05 -10.27
C GLU A 124 -8.31 9.00 -9.89
N PRO A 125 -7.85 8.16 -10.84
CA PRO A 125 -6.85 7.13 -10.57
C PRO A 125 -5.56 7.66 -9.93
N SER A 126 -5.11 8.86 -10.34
CA SER A 126 -3.93 9.52 -9.75
C SER A 126 -4.11 9.83 -8.26
N ALA A 127 -5.29 10.34 -7.87
CA ALA A 127 -5.61 10.59 -6.47
C ALA A 127 -5.73 9.27 -5.69
N MET A 128 -6.39 8.27 -6.25
CA MET A 128 -6.50 6.94 -5.64
C MET A 128 -5.11 6.31 -5.39
N ALA A 129 -4.21 6.42 -6.35
CA ALA A 129 -2.85 5.89 -6.23
C ALA A 129 -2.05 6.60 -5.12
N ALA A 130 -2.16 7.93 -5.01
CA ALA A 130 -1.50 8.70 -3.97
C ALA A 130 -2.02 8.33 -2.57
N GLU A 131 -3.33 8.13 -2.40
CA GLU A 131 -3.91 7.74 -1.11
C GLU A 131 -3.54 6.30 -0.71
N ILE A 132 -3.51 5.35 -1.65
CA ILE A 132 -3.02 3.99 -1.41
C ILE A 132 -1.55 4.02 -0.99
N ALA A 133 -0.71 4.79 -1.68
CA ALA A 133 0.70 4.94 -1.32
C ALA A 133 0.86 5.56 0.07
N PHE A 134 0.06 6.57 0.43
CA PHE A 134 0.08 7.19 1.74
C PHE A 134 -0.29 6.21 2.86
N GLY A 135 -1.35 5.43 2.70
CA GLY A 135 -1.72 4.39 3.65
C GLY A 135 -0.64 3.31 3.81
N ALA A 136 -0.03 2.88 2.70
CA ALA A 136 1.09 1.96 2.72
C ALA A 136 2.30 2.55 3.45
N LEU A 137 2.62 3.83 3.23
CA LEU A 137 3.69 4.55 3.93
C LEU A 137 3.41 4.61 5.43
N LEU A 138 2.21 5.02 5.85
CA LEU A 138 1.84 5.08 7.27
C LEU A 138 1.94 3.70 7.96
N ARG A 139 1.59 2.63 7.25
CA ARG A 139 1.67 1.26 7.77
C ARG A 139 3.10 0.74 7.87
N SER A 140 4.01 1.23 7.05
CA SER A 140 5.42 0.82 7.05
C SER A 140 6.19 1.26 8.29
N TYR A 141 5.66 2.22 9.06
CA TYR A 141 6.30 2.72 10.25
C TYR A 141 6.59 1.63 11.28
N ARG A 142 7.83 1.62 11.76
CA ARG A 142 8.29 0.78 12.89
C ARG A 142 9.13 1.60 13.85
N PHE A 143 8.89 1.39 15.14
CA PHE A 143 9.77 1.85 16.19
C PHE A 143 10.62 0.67 16.67
N ASP A 144 11.77 0.47 16.06
CA ASP A 144 12.67 -0.66 16.33
C ASP A 144 14.04 -0.23 16.90
N LYS A 145 14.21 1.05 17.22
CA LYS A 145 15.42 1.67 17.71
C LYS A 145 16.11 0.90 18.83
N TYR A 146 15.33 0.28 19.71
CA TYR A 146 15.83 -0.46 20.88
C TYR A 146 15.76 -1.99 20.72
N ARG A 147 15.38 -2.50 19.53
CA ARG A 147 15.29 -3.93 19.24
C ARG A 147 16.63 -4.49 18.78
N THR A 148 17.61 -4.57 19.68
CA THR A 148 19.00 -4.97 19.35
C THR A 148 19.18 -6.47 19.05
N LYS A 149 18.19 -7.31 19.41
CA LYS A 149 18.23 -8.78 19.23
C LYS A 149 17.31 -9.28 18.12
N GLU A 150 16.71 -8.38 17.34
CA GLU A 150 15.82 -8.80 16.26
C GLU A 150 16.60 -9.44 15.12
N LYS A 151 16.20 -10.65 14.75
CA LYS A 151 16.81 -11.36 13.63
C LYS A 151 16.45 -10.70 12.30
N PRO A 152 17.33 -10.71 11.28
CA PRO A 152 17.06 -10.15 9.97
C PRO A 152 15.74 -10.65 9.34
N GLU A 153 15.42 -11.94 9.53
CA GLU A 153 14.23 -12.60 8.97
C GLU A 153 12.91 -12.11 9.62
N ALA A 154 13.00 -11.47 10.79
CA ALA A 154 11.85 -10.89 11.47
C ALA A 154 11.50 -9.48 10.97
N LYS A 155 12.40 -8.86 10.22
CA LYS A 155 12.18 -7.53 9.64
C LYS A 155 11.23 -7.62 8.43
N PRO A 156 10.45 -6.56 8.17
CA PRO A 156 9.66 -6.51 6.94
C PRO A 156 10.55 -6.67 5.70
N ALA A 157 10.10 -7.49 4.76
CA ALA A 157 10.79 -7.69 3.50
C ALA A 157 10.43 -6.62 2.47
N LEU A 158 9.16 -6.10 2.49
CA LEU A 158 8.67 -5.14 1.51
C LEU A 158 9.39 -3.80 1.65
N GLN A 159 10.11 -3.42 0.61
CA GLN A 159 10.93 -2.21 0.55
C GLN A 159 10.49 -1.23 -0.55
N ALA A 160 9.78 -1.71 -1.57
CA ALA A 160 9.34 -0.88 -2.67
C ALA A 160 7.91 -1.21 -3.11
N VAL A 161 7.15 -0.16 -3.43
CA VAL A 161 5.80 -0.25 -3.99
C VAL A 161 5.72 0.63 -5.23
N SER A 162 5.38 0.02 -6.37
CA SER A 162 5.18 0.71 -7.65
C SER A 162 3.68 0.87 -7.91
N LEU A 163 3.21 2.11 -8.02
CA LEU A 163 1.82 2.45 -8.35
C LEU A 163 1.72 2.61 -9.87
N LEU A 164 0.98 1.72 -10.52
CA LEU A 164 0.72 1.74 -11.95
C LEU A 164 -0.65 2.38 -12.19
N THR A 165 -0.67 3.61 -12.68
CA THR A 165 -1.91 4.38 -12.80
C THR A 165 -1.88 5.30 -14.01
N LYS A 166 -3.04 5.76 -14.45
CA LYS A 166 -3.14 6.84 -15.43
C LYS A 166 -2.83 8.16 -14.74
N GLY A 167 -1.90 8.94 -15.32
CA GLY A 167 -1.49 10.23 -14.77
C GLY A 167 -0.51 10.10 -13.60
N ALA A 168 0.51 9.31 -13.78
CA ALA A 168 1.56 9.03 -12.80
C ALA A 168 2.21 10.31 -12.23
N ASP A 169 2.53 11.29 -13.06
CA ASP A 169 3.10 12.59 -12.63
C ASP A 169 2.17 13.33 -11.66
N ALA A 170 0.86 13.26 -11.88
CA ALA A 170 -0.12 13.87 -10.99
C ALA A 170 -0.20 13.11 -9.65
N ALA A 171 -0.15 11.77 -9.71
CA ALA A 171 -0.13 10.93 -8.51
C ALA A 171 1.12 11.20 -7.65
N GLU A 172 2.30 11.32 -8.26
CA GLU A 172 3.55 11.62 -7.58
C GLU A 172 3.50 12.99 -6.86
N LYS A 173 2.97 14.01 -7.53
CA LYS A 173 2.79 15.35 -6.92
C LYS A 173 1.83 15.31 -5.73
N LEU A 174 0.69 14.61 -5.85
CA LEU A 174 -0.25 14.46 -4.75
C LEU A 174 0.36 13.68 -3.59
N PHE A 175 1.17 12.65 -3.88
CA PHE A 175 1.85 11.86 -2.88
C PHE A 175 2.91 12.66 -2.13
N ALA A 176 3.61 13.60 -2.75
CA ALA A 176 4.61 14.44 -2.08
C ALA A 176 4.01 15.22 -0.89
N ASP A 177 2.79 15.76 -1.03
CA ASP A 177 2.08 16.40 0.09
C ASP A 177 1.73 15.39 1.20
N ARG A 178 1.32 14.19 0.83
CA ARG A 178 1.02 13.10 1.79
C ARG A 178 2.28 12.60 2.50
N GLU A 179 3.40 12.53 1.82
CA GLU A 179 4.71 12.16 2.40
C GLU A 179 5.15 13.17 3.47
N ALA A 180 4.94 14.45 3.23
CA ALA A 180 5.19 15.49 4.23
C ALA A 180 4.32 15.28 5.49
N VAL A 181 3.03 14.98 5.32
CA VAL A 181 2.13 14.65 6.43
C VAL A 181 2.59 13.38 7.16
N ALA A 182 2.98 12.32 6.42
CA ALA A 182 3.49 11.08 7.02
C ALA A 182 4.74 11.34 7.87
N SER A 183 5.63 12.23 7.45
CA SER A 183 6.82 12.61 8.19
C SER A 183 6.46 13.22 9.55
N GLY A 184 5.46 14.08 9.62
CA GLY A 184 4.94 14.64 10.88
C GLY A 184 4.30 13.57 11.78
N VAL A 185 3.54 12.64 11.18
CA VAL A 185 2.96 11.50 11.91
C VAL A 185 4.07 10.61 12.47
N PHE A 186 5.12 10.34 11.71
CA PHE A 186 6.25 9.52 12.17
C PHE A 186 7.02 10.18 13.30
N LEU A 187 7.26 11.50 13.21
CA LEU A 187 7.86 12.26 14.30
C LEU A 187 7.04 12.13 15.60
N THR A 188 5.72 12.30 15.49
CA THR A 188 4.82 12.17 16.64
C THR A 188 4.88 10.76 17.24
N ARG A 189 4.86 9.72 16.40
CA ARG A 189 4.94 8.33 16.84
C ARG A 189 6.31 7.99 17.46
N ASP A 190 7.39 8.53 16.91
CA ASP A 190 8.74 8.40 17.49
C ASP A 190 8.77 9.01 18.89
N VAL A 191 8.29 10.24 19.04
CA VAL A 191 8.26 10.97 20.32
C VAL A 191 7.44 10.22 21.38
N VAL A 192 6.25 9.74 21.03
CA VAL A 192 5.39 8.96 21.95
C VAL A 192 5.99 7.61 22.32
N SER A 193 6.81 7.02 21.43
CA SER A 193 7.41 5.70 21.65
C SER A 193 8.73 5.73 22.40
N GLU A 194 9.34 6.92 22.58
CA GLU A 194 10.58 7.07 23.34
C GLU A 194 10.37 6.83 24.83
N PRO A 195 11.27 6.09 25.50
CA PRO A 195 11.18 5.89 26.94
C PRO A 195 11.50 7.19 27.73
N ALA A 196 10.94 7.31 28.94
CA ALA A 196 11.01 8.52 29.76
C ALA A 196 12.45 8.94 30.18
N ASN A 197 13.41 8.02 30.16
CA ASN A 197 14.82 8.35 30.40
C ASN A 197 15.51 8.99 29.18
N ILE A 198 14.91 8.95 28.01
CA ILE A 198 15.38 9.57 26.76
C ILE A 198 14.55 10.81 26.47
N LEU A 199 13.21 10.68 26.54
CA LEU A 199 12.30 11.80 26.28
C LEU A 199 11.66 12.27 27.59
N TYR A 200 12.06 13.46 28.02
CA TYR A 200 11.53 14.20 29.16
C TYR A 200 11.36 15.68 28.75
N PRO A 201 10.76 16.56 29.58
CA PRO A 201 10.37 17.91 29.14
C PRO A 201 11.44 18.71 28.41
N ARG A 202 12.69 18.67 28.86
CA ARG A 202 13.79 19.38 28.23
C ARG A 202 14.10 18.83 26.83
N THR A 203 14.27 17.50 26.71
CA THR A 203 14.59 16.88 25.43
C THR A 203 13.43 16.93 24.45
N LEU A 204 12.17 17.00 24.93
CA LEU A 204 11.02 17.28 24.09
C LEU A 204 11.07 18.71 23.52
N ALA A 205 11.44 19.71 24.35
CA ALA A 205 11.62 21.08 23.88
C ALA A 205 12.74 21.16 22.84
N ASP A 206 13.84 20.46 23.04
CA ASP A 206 14.94 20.39 22.05
C ASP A 206 14.45 19.79 20.71
N ARG A 207 13.63 18.72 20.75
CA ARG A 207 12.99 18.15 19.56
C ARG A 207 12.04 19.11 18.84
N CYS A 208 11.31 19.93 19.60
CA CYS A 208 10.46 20.97 19.02
C CYS A 208 11.29 22.07 18.34
N LEU A 209 12.44 22.41 18.89
CA LEU A 209 13.34 23.39 18.27
C LEU A 209 13.93 22.89 16.94
N GLU A 210 14.21 21.59 16.81
CA GLU A 210 14.67 20.98 15.55
C GLU A 210 13.66 21.20 14.40
N LEU A 211 12.36 21.40 14.70
CA LEU A 211 11.32 21.66 13.68
C LEU A 211 11.48 23.05 13.04
N SER A 212 12.13 24.00 13.70
CA SER A 212 12.40 25.33 13.13
C SER A 212 13.32 25.27 11.89
N ASP A 213 14.08 24.19 11.74
CA ASP A 213 14.97 23.99 10.58
C ASP A 213 14.20 23.54 9.32
N LEU A 214 12.93 23.18 9.47
CA LEU A 214 12.07 22.76 8.37
C LEU A 214 11.27 23.91 7.73
N GLY A 215 11.31 25.12 8.31
CA GLY A 215 10.64 26.34 7.82
C GLY A 215 9.55 26.83 8.73
#